data_a1c71c123fa40f33e223353c56db5eae
#
_entry.id   a1c71c123fa40f33e223353c56db5eae
#
_cell.length_a   1.000
_cell.length_b   1.000
_cell.length_c   1.000
_cell.angle_alpha   90.00
_cell.angle_beta   90.00
_cell.angle_gamma   90.00
#
_symmetry.space_group_name_H-M   'P 1'
#
loop_
_entity.id
_entity.type
_entity.pdbx_description
1 polymer ?
#
loop_
_entity_poly.entity_id
_entity_poly.type
_entity_poly.pdbx_seq_one_letter_code
_entity_poly.pdbx_strand_id
1 'polypeptide(L)'
;MKKTVDLVKGDIFKTLLTLSIPILGTSFIQMAYSLVDMMWIGKVGSAAVAAVGTASFFTWFGNSLVMITKTGAQVGVSQAIGKKDENNKDIYIHTSIFMCSIIAVAYTAFLLIFKDALIEFFKLGDKEIISMATSYLVIVSLGMICAFLNPQFTGIITASGNSKLPFKVNTIGLIINIVLDPVMIFGIGPFKAMGVKGAAFATVLSQVMVTLIFIYVFYKMGYRINRKSFKYLEKNSAKEIIKWGTPSATQNCLFSFFAMLIGRIIAEWGATPIAVQKVGSQIESISWMTADGFSAALTAFVGQNYGAGQYERVKEGYKKTLMLSSILGIFATGLLIFGGEWLFSLFINEPEVIKQGADYLRILGYSQVFMCLEITTTGAFFGVGKTMIPSVISTIFTGLRVPAALILASSLALGVDGVWWSISLSSVVKGILLVIAFYFMVLKSFNKLNSECSCVNSIS
;
A
#
# COMPACT_ATOMS: atom_id res chain seq x y z
N MET A 1 12.82 -18.62 17.91
CA MET A 1 12.27 -17.45 17.20
C MET A 1 12.61 -16.19 17.99
N LYS A 2 13.17 -15.13 17.37
CA LYS A 2 13.43 -13.86 18.06
C LYS A 2 12.10 -13.26 18.51
N LYS A 3 12.06 -12.77 19.78
CA LYS A 3 10.88 -12.23 20.46
C LYS A 3 10.11 -11.23 19.58
N THR A 4 8.80 -11.41 19.45
CA THR A 4 7.87 -10.35 19.02
C THR A 4 8.05 -9.15 19.95
N VAL A 5 8.00 -7.94 19.39
CA VAL A 5 8.07 -6.72 20.20
C VAL A 5 6.73 -6.61 20.94
N ASP A 6 6.80 -6.48 22.27
CA ASP A 6 5.60 -6.18 23.08
C ASP A 6 5.22 -4.72 22.84
N LEU A 7 4.12 -4.50 22.12
CA LEU A 7 3.68 -3.14 21.77
C LEU A 7 2.93 -2.45 22.90
N VAL A 8 2.50 -3.22 23.92
CA VAL A 8 1.72 -2.73 25.06
C VAL A 8 2.62 -2.26 26.21
N LYS A 9 3.92 -2.64 26.19
CA LYS A 9 4.90 -2.32 27.23
C LYS A 9 6.13 -1.62 26.68
N GLY A 10 6.92 -1.03 27.58
CA GLY A 10 8.19 -0.40 27.25
C GLY A 10 8.09 1.00 26.66
N ASP A 11 9.23 1.54 26.20
CA ASP A 11 9.32 2.86 25.59
C ASP A 11 8.61 2.91 24.24
N ILE A 12 7.71 3.86 24.08
CA ILE A 12 6.84 4.00 22.91
C ILE A 12 7.65 4.36 21.66
N PHE A 13 8.60 5.30 21.79
CA PHE A 13 9.37 5.78 20.66
C PHE A 13 10.26 4.67 20.08
N LYS A 14 10.97 3.95 20.96
CA LYS A 14 11.81 2.81 20.58
C LYS A 14 10.99 1.67 19.96
N THR A 15 9.80 1.41 20.51
CA THR A 15 8.86 0.40 20.00
C THR A 15 8.41 0.74 18.59
N LEU A 16 7.96 1.99 18.36
CA LEU A 16 7.51 2.47 17.06
C LEU A 16 8.63 2.41 16.01
N LEU A 17 9.84 2.91 16.31
CA LEU A 17 10.97 2.84 15.41
C LEU A 17 11.38 1.39 15.08
N THR A 18 11.42 0.52 16.09
CA THR A 18 11.75 -0.90 15.89
C THR A 18 10.76 -1.60 14.96
N LEU A 19 9.49 -1.18 15.01
CA LEU A 19 8.44 -1.73 14.14
C LEU A 19 8.46 -1.07 12.76
N SER A 20 8.62 0.26 12.68
CA SER A 20 8.55 1.03 11.43
C SER A 20 9.73 0.76 10.49
N ILE A 21 10.97 0.72 11.00
CA ILE A 21 12.17 0.59 10.15
C ILE A 21 12.11 -0.64 9.23
N PRO A 22 11.77 -1.86 9.70
CA PRO A 22 11.65 -3.00 8.79
C PRO A 22 10.46 -2.90 7.83
N ILE A 23 9.37 -2.23 8.23
CA ILE A 23 8.22 -2.00 7.32
C ILE A 23 8.63 -1.06 6.20
N LEU A 24 9.33 0.03 6.52
CA LEU A 24 9.92 0.93 5.52
C LEU A 24 10.82 0.16 4.56
N GLY A 25 11.69 -0.70 5.10
CA GLY A 25 12.52 -1.57 4.29
C GLY A 25 11.71 -2.46 3.35
N THR A 26 10.56 -3.00 3.80
CA THR A 26 9.67 -3.81 2.95
C THR A 26 9.07 -2.97 1.80
N SER A 27 8.67 -1.72 2.07
CA SER A 27 8.15 -0.81 1.04
C SER A 27 9.21 -0.47 -0.01
N PHE A 28 10.45 -0.18 0.42
CA PHE A 28 11.56 0.05 -0.50
C PHE A 28 11.92 -1.19 -1.33
N ILE A 29 11.83 -2.39 -0.76
CA ILE A 29 12.00 -3.65 -1.49
C ILE A 29 10.93 -3.81 -2.57
N GLN A 30 9.68 -3.51 -2.27
CA GLN A 30 8.59 -3.57 -3.26
C GLN A 30 8.81 -2.57 -4.40
N MET A 31 9.30 -1.37 -4.10
CA MET A 31 9.67 -0.39 -5.10
C MET A 31 10.84 -0.89 -5.98
N ALA A 32 11.89 -1.41 -5.35
CA ALA A 32 13.05 -1.96 -6.07
C ALA A 32 12.65 -3.13 -6.97
N TYR A 33 11.73 -4.01 -6.51
CA TYR A 33 11.18 -5.10 -7.30
C TYR A 33 10.57 -4.58 -8.60
N SER A 34 9.67 -3.60 -8.51
CA SER A 34 9.00 -3.03 -9.69
C SER A 34 9.98 -2.32 -10.64
N LEU A 35 11.00 -1.64 -10.10
CA LEU A 35 12.00 -0.94 -10.90
C LEU A 35 12.91 -1.92 -11.66
N VAL A 36 13.37 -2.97 -10.98
CA VAL A 36 14.26 -3.99 -11.58
C VAL A 36 13.51 -4.76 -12.67
N ASP A 37 12.29 -5.18 -12.41
CA ASP A 37 11.44 -5.88 -13.39
C ASP A 37 11.23 -5.01 -14.64
N MET A 38 10.87 -3.72 -14.46
CA MET A 38 10.71 -2.78 -15.57
C MET A 38 12.02 -2.55 -16.35
N MET A 39 13.15 -2.52 -15.66
CA MET A 39 14.48 -2.35 -16.30
C MET A 39 14.82 -3.54 -17.20
N TRP A 40 14.56 -4.77 -16.76
CA TRP A 40 14.80 -5.96 -17.57
C TRP A 40 13.85 -6.05 -18.75
N ILE A 41 12.56 -5.76 -18.56
CA ILE A 41 11.55 -5.73 -19.62
C ILE A 41 11.85 -4.63 -20.65
N GLY A 42 12.34 -3.47 -20.20
CA GLY A 42 12.79 -2.40 -21.08
C GLY A 42 13.89 -2.80 -22.04
N LYS A 43 14.78 -3.72 -21.67
CA LYS A 43 15.80 -4.28 -22.57
C LYS A 43 15.25 -5.23 -23.62
N VAL A 44 14.05 -5.78 -23.43
CA VAL A 44 13.38 -6.61 -24.44
C VAL A 44 12.80 -5.74 -25.57
N GLY A 45 12.30 -4.54 -25.22
CA GLY A 45 11.80 -3.56 -26.17
C GLY A 45 10.53 -2.84 -25.70
N SER A 46 10.18 -1.76 -26.40
CA SER A 46 9.02 -0.92 -26.06
C SER A 46 7.69 -1.68 -26.16
N ALA A 47 7.55 -2.60 -27.10
CA ALA A 47 6.38 -3.45 -27.23
C ALA A 47 6.18 -4.35 -25.99
N ALA A 48 7.27 -4.90 -25.43
CA ALA A 48 7.24 -5.69 -24.20
C ALA A 48 6.82 -4.82 -22.99
N VAL A 49 7.34 -3.60 -22.90
CA VAL A 49 6.97 -2.64 -21.83
C VAL A 49 5.48 -2.30 -21.92
N ALA A 50 4.95 -2.04 -23.12
CA ALA A 50 3.53 -1.76 -23.32
C ALA A 50 2.65 -2.96 -22.92
N ALA A 51 3.05 -4.18 -23.33
CA ALA A 51 2.33 -5.40 -23.01
C ALA A 51 2.26 -5.67 -21.49
N VAL A 52 3.42 -5.60 -20.81
CA VAL A 52 3.52 -5.81 -19.36
C VAL A 52 2.81 -4.70 -18.59
N GLY A 53 2.97 -3.44 -19.01
CA GLY A 53 2.29 -2.30 -18.40
C GLY A 53 0.77 -2.43 -18.42
N THR A 54 0.21 -2.88 -19.57
CA THR A 54 -1.23 -3.14 -19.72
C THR A 54 -1.70 -4.26 -18.79
N ALA A 55 -1.01 -5.40 -18.79
CA ALA A 55 -1.38 -6.52 -17.93
C ALA A 55 -1.20 -6.23 -16.44
N SER A 56 -0.19 -5.45 -16.07
CA SER A 56 0.09 -5.05 -14.69
C SER A 56 -1.01 -4.19 -14.08
N PHE A 57 -1.82 -3.51 -14.88
CA PHE A 57 -3.00 -2.79 -14.39
C PHE A 57 -3.95 -3.71 -13.62
N PHE A 58 -4.16 -4.93 -14.11
CA PHE A 58 -5.03 -5.90 -13.43
C PHE A 58 -4.39 -6.45 -12.16
N THR A 59 -3.07 -6.63 -12.12
CA THR A 59 -2.40 -7.04 -10.89
C THR A 59 -2.51 -5.97 -9.81
N TRP A 60 -2.44 -4.71 -10.20
CA TRP A 60 -2.58 -3.57 -9.29
C TRP A 60 -4.02 -3.45 -8.75
N PHE A 61 -5.02 -3.68 -9.59
CA PHE A 61 -6.42 -3.77 -9.17
C PHE A 61 -6.63 -4.92 -8.16
N GLY A 62 -6.00 -6.08 -8.40
CA GLY A 62 -5.98 -7.20 -7.46
C GLY A 62 -5.45 -6.80 -6.07
N ASN A 63 -4.37 -6.00 -6.01
CA ASN A 63 -3.84 -5.48 -4.74
C ASN A 63 -4.86 -4.64 -3.96
N SER A 64 -5.75 -3.91 -4.63
CA SER A 64 -6.83 -3.19 -3.96
C SER A 64 -7.83 -4.14 -3.31
N LEU A 65 -8.14 -5.29 -3.94
CA LEU A 65 -9.03 -6.31 -3.37
C LEU A 65 -8.42 -6.99 -2.14
N VAL A 66 -7.10 -7.21 -2.13
CA VAL A 66 -6.40 -7.76 -0.95
C VAL A 66 -6.63 -6.90 0.29
N MET A 67 -6.79 -5.59 0.15
CA MET A 67 -7.01 -4.69 1.28
C MET A 67 -8.27 -5.04 2.09
N ILE A 68 -9.27 -5.71 1.50
CA ILE A 68 -10.47 -6.18 2.22
C ILE A 68 -10.06 -7.09 3.37
N THR A 69 -9.22 -8.07 3.10
CA THR A 69 -8.84 -9.07 4.10
C THR A 69 -7.61 -8.66 4.91
N LYS A 70 -6.62 -8.01 4.28
CA LYS A 70 -5.40 -7.54 4.93
C LYS A 70 -5.70 -6.52 6.03
N THR A 71 -6.43 -5.44 5.71
CA THR A 71 -6.77 -4.39 6.67
C THR A 71 -7.67 -4.94 7.77
N GLY A 72 -8.70 -5.72 7.41
CA GLY A 72 -9.56 -6.37 8.39
C GLY A 72 -8.82 -7.28 9.36
N ALA A 73 -7.87 -8.08 8.85
CA ALA A 73 -7.02 -8.92 9.67
C ALA A 73 -6.10 -8.10 10.58
N GLN A 74 -5.49 -7.04 10.06
CA GLN A 74 -4.60 -6.18 10.86
C GLN A 74 -5.34 -5.58 12.05
N VAL A 75 -6.56 -5.09 11.86
CA VAL A 75 -7.41 -4.55 12.93
C VAL A 75 -7.79 -5.66 13.92
N GLY A 76 -8.40 -6.73 13.45
CA GLY A 76 -8.91 -7.80 14.31
C GLY A 76 -7.82 -8.48 15.11
N VAL A 77 -6.71 -8.86 14.45
CA VAL A 77 -5.58 -9.55 15.10
C VAL A 77 -4.88 -8.64 16.11
N SER A 78 -4.61 -7.37 15.76
CA SER A 78 -3.93 -6.46 16.70
C SER A 78 -4.78 -6.19 17.96
N GLN A 79 -6.09 -5.96 17.81
CA GLN A 79 -6.99 -5.74 18.92
C GLN A 79 -7.17 -6.99 19.80
N ALA A 80 -7.27 -8.18 19.19
CA ALA A 80 -7.36 -9.46 19.91
C ALA A 80 -6.11 -9.73 20.74
N ILE A 81 -4.91 -9.46 20.19
CA ILE A 81 -3.64 -9.56 20.91
C ILE A 81 -3.63 -8.60 22.12
N GLY A 82 -4.07 -7.35 21.92
CA GLY A 82 -4.17 -6.37 23.00
C GLY A 82 -5.08 -6.83 24.12
N LYS A 83 -6.22 -7.42 23.81
CA LYS A 83 -7.18 -8.02 24.76
C LYS A 83 -6.65 -9.31 25.40
N LYS A 84 -5.53 -9.87 24.93
CA LYS A 84 -5.01 -11.20 25.29
C LYS A 84 -6.00 -12.32 24.97
N ASP A 85 -6.81 -12.14 23.94
CA ASP A 85 -7.81 -13.10 23.49
C ASP A 85 -7.22 -13.94 22.35
N GLU A 86 -6.55 -15.02 22.75
CA GLU A 86 -5.89 -15.95 21.81
C GLU A 86 -6.90 -16.63 20.88
N ASN A 87 -8.13 -16.89 21.37
CA ASN A 87 -9.15 -17.55 20.55
C ASN A 87 -9.64 -16.64 19.41
N ASN A 88 -10.01 -15.40 19.71
CA ASN A 88 -10.41 -14.44 18.68
C ASN A 88 -9.24 -14.08 17.74
N LYS A 89 -8.00 -14.00 18.25
CA LYS A 89 -6.81 -13.83 17.39
C LYS A 89 -6.74 -14.93 16.33
N ASP A 90 -6.86 -16.20 16.76
CA ASP A 90 -6.80 -17.35 15.85
C ASP A 90 -7.98 -17.36 14.85
N ILE A 91 -9.18 -17.00 15.31
CA ILE A 91 -10.36 -16.83 14.47
C ILE A 91 -10.11 -15.80 13.37
N TYR A 92 -9.64 -14.60 13.71
CA TYR A 92 -9.35 -13.56 12.70
C TYR A 92 -8.26 -13.99 11.72
N ILE A 93 -7.20 -14.66 12.19
CA ILE A 93 -6.13 -15.17 11.33
C ILE A 93 -6.69 -16.17 10.32
N HIS A 94 -7.35 -17.22 10.79
CA HIS A 94 -7.84 -18.27 9.91
C HIS A 94 -8.95 -17.80 8.98
N THR A 95 -9.92 -17.01 9.48
CA THR A 95 -11.01 -16.47 8.67
C THR A 95 -10.47 -15.54 7.57
N SER A 96 -9.52 -14.66 7.90
CA SER A 96 -8.97 -13.72 6.91
C SER A 96 -8.14 -14.40 5.83
N ILE A 97 -7.35 -15.42 6.17
CA ILE A 97 -6.58 -16.20 5.18
C ILE A 97 -7.55 -16.98 4.26
N PHE A 98 -8.60 -17.57 4.80
CA PHE A 98 -9.60 -18.29 4.01
C PHE A 98 -10.34 -17.36 3.05
N MET A 99 -10.82 -16.21 3.55
CA MET A 99 -11.48 -15.18 2.71
C MET A 99 -10.54 -14.66 1.63
N CYS A 100 -9.28 -14.38 1.97
CA CYS A 100 -8.26 -13.96 1.02
C CYS A 100 -8.08 -15.00 -0.10
N SER A 101 -8.03 -16.29 0.27
CA SER A 101 -7.90 -17.38 -0.70
C SER A 101 -9.11 -17.48 -1.63
N ILE A 102 -10.33 -17.31 -1.11
CA ILE A 102 -11.55 -17.32 -1.93
C ILE A 102 -11.53 -16.14 -2.92
N ILE A 103 -11.22 -14.93 -2.44
CA ILE A 103 -11.15 -13.73 -3.30
C ILE A 103 -10.06 -13.91 -4.35
N ALA A 104 -8.90 -14.47 -3.98
CA ALA A 104 -7.79 -14.73 -4.90
C ALA A 104 -8.20 -15.73 -6.00
N VAL A 105 -8.85 -16.84 -5.64
CA VAL A 105 -9.33 -17.85 -6.61
C VAL A 105 -10.40 -17.25 -7.51
N ALA A 106 -11.37 -16.52 -6.97
CA ALA A 106 -12.42 -15.86 -7.74
C ALA A 106 -11.82 -14.84 -8.72
N TYR A 107 -10.84 -14.04 -8.27
CA TYR A 107 -10.17 -13.06 -9.11
C TYR A 107 -9.30 -13.72 -10.19
N THR A 108 -8.58 -14.79 -9.85
CA THR A 108 -7.83 -15.60 -10.83
C THR A 108 -8.77 -16.15 -11.91
N ALA A 109 -9.89 -16.75 -11.52
CA ALA A 109 -10.90 -17.26 -12.46
C ALA A 109 -11.44 -16.14 -13.36
N PHE A 110 -11.76 -14.98 -12.78
CA PHE A 110 -12.21 -13.81 -13.54
C PHE A 110 -11.17 -13.38 -14.59
N LEU A 111 -9.90 -13.25 -14.21
CA LEU A 111 -8.83 -12.85 -15.14
C LEU A 111 -8.65 -13.87 -16.27
N LEU A 112 -8.69 -15.17 -15.97
CA LEU A 112 -8.49 -16.23 -16.95
C LEU A 112 -9.68 -16.34 -17.93
N ILE A 113 -10.92 -16.19 -17.43
CA ILE A 113 -12.13 -16.25 -18.26
C ILE A 113 -12.22 -15.04 -19.20
N PHE A 114 -11.93 -13.85 -18.69
CA PHE A 114 -12.09 -12.60 -19.44
C PHE A 114 -10.80 -12.05 -20.03
N LYS A 115 -9.67 -12.81 -20.01
CA LYS A 115 -8.34 -12.35 -20.43
C LYS A 115 -8.30 -11.59 -21.75
N ASP A 116 -9.00 -12.09 -22.76
CA ASP A 116 -8.99 -11.51 -24.11
C ASP A 116 -9.79 -10.19 -24.13
N ALA A 117 -10.99 -10.16 -23.55
CA ALA A 117 -11.80 -8.95 -23.43
C ALA A 117 -11.12 -7.86 -22.60
N LEU A 118 -10.42 -8.25 -21.53
CA LEU A 118 -9.68 -7.32 -20.67
C LEU A 118 -8.51 -6.66 -21.41
N ILE A 119 -7.77 -7.39 -22.24
CA ILE A 119 -6.67 -6.85 -23.03
C ILE A 119 -7.18 -6.05 -24.22
N GLU A 120 -8.22 -6.52 -24.92
CA GLU A 120 -8.85 -5.80 -26.02
C GLU A 120 -9.44 -4.44 -25.61
N PHE A 121 -9.89 -4.31 -24.35
CA PHE A 121 -10.37 -3.04 -23.82
C PHE A 121 -9.36 -1.89 -23.99
N PHE A 122 -8.06 -2.17 -23.94
CA PHE A 122 -7.01 -1.15 -24.09
C PHE A 122 -6.73 -0.75 -25.56
N LYS A 123 -7.31 -1.45 -26.55
CA LYS A 123 -7.18 -1.14 -27.97
C LYS A 123 -5.72 -0.92 -28.42
N LEU A 124 -4.84 -1.85 -28.06
CA LEU A 124 -3.39 -1.73 -28.28
C LEU A 124 -2.97 -1.66 -29.76
N GLY A 125 -3.86 -2.01 -30.69
CA GLY A 125 -3.65 -1.88 -32.14
C GLY A 125 -2.74 -2.93 -32.77
N ASP A 126 -1.73 -3.42 -32.06
CA ASP A 126 -0.75 -4.39 -32.55
C ASP A 126 -1.05 -5.79 -32.00
N LYS A 127 -1.19 -6.77 -32.90
CA LYS A 127 -1.48 -8.18 -32.54
C LYS A 127 -0.36 -8.83 -31.73
N GLU A 128 0.88 -8.44 -31.95
CA GLU A 128 2.03 -8.96 -31.21
C GLU A 128 1.99 -8.47 -29.75
N ILE A 129 1.73 -7.19 -29.54
CA ILE A 129 1.59 -6.61 -28.19
C ILE A 129 0.42 -7.25 -27.44
N ILE A 130 -0.73 -7.45 -28.12
CA ILE A 130 -1.90 -8.13 -27.55
C ILE A 130 -1.55 -9.55 -27.13
N SER A 131 -0.85 -10.32 -27.98
CA SER A 131 -0.44 -11.69 -27.67
C SER A 131 0.53 -11.75 -26.50
N MET A 132 1.50 -10.83 -26.40
CA MET A 132 2.43 -10.72 -25.29
C MET A 132 1.69 -10.35 -24.00
N ALA A 133 0.78 -9.36 -24.03
CA ALA A 133 0.00 -8.92 -22.86
C ALA A 133 -0.92 -10.04 -22.34
N THR A 134 -1.63 -10.74 -23.24
CA THR A 134 -2.49 -11.87 -22.87
C THR A 134 -1.66 -13.02 -22.27
N SER A 135 -0.51 -13.35 -22.86
CA SER A 135 0.37 -14.40 -22.33
C SER A 135 0.91 -14.04 -20.93
N TYR A 136 1.34 -12.81 -20.74
CA TYR A 136 1.78 -12.30 -19.45
C TYR A 136 0.65 -12.35 -18.41
N LEU A 137 -0.54 -11.85 -18.76
CA LEU A 137 -1.70 -11.84 -17.89
C LEU A 137 -2.09 -13.25 -17.45
N VAL A 138 -2.10 -14.23 -18.35
CA VAL A 138 -2.42 -15.63 -18.01
C VAL A 138 -1.44 -16.20 -17.00
N ILE A 139 -0.13 -16.04 -17.23
CA ILE A 139 0.89 -16.58 -16.32
C ILE A 139 0.79 -15.92 -14.95
N VAL A 140 0.69 -14.59 -14.88
CA VAL A 140 0.61 -13.86 -13.63
C VAL A 140 -0.70 -14.15 -12.91
N SER A 141 -1.81 -14.36 -13.63
CA SER A 141 -3.10 -14.74 -13.04
C SER A 141 -3.01 -16.06 -12.26
N LEU A 142 -2.25 -17.04 -12.73
CA LEU A 142 -2.00 -18.29 -12.00
C LEU A 142 -1.23 -18.06 -10.69
N GLY A 143 -0.39 -17.03 -10.65
CA GLY A 143 0.35 -16.59 -9.47
C GLY A 143 -0.45 -15.70 -8.50
N MET A 144 -1.68 -15.27 -8.87
CA MET A 144 -2.47 -14.33 -8.07
C MET A 144 -2.76 -14.82 -6.67
N ILE A 145 -2.95 -16.12 -6.47
CA ILE A 145 -3.15 -16.70 -5.12
C ILE A 145 -1.98 -16.33 -4.22
N CYS A 146 -0.75 -16.47 -4.70
CA CYS A 146 0.45 -16.09 -3.95
C CYS A 146 0.55 -14.57 -3.77
N ALA A 147 0.24 -13.79 -4.80
CA ALA A 147 0.25 -12.33 -4.76
C ALA A 147 -0.77 -11.77 -3.75
N PHE A 148 -1.87 -12.48 -3.49
CA PHE A 148 -2.85 -12.13 -2.45
C PHE A 148 -2.41 -12.57 -1.06
N LEU A 149 -1.90 -13.80 -0.93
CA LEU A 149 -1.51 -14.36 0.36
C LEU A 149 -0.27 -13.69 0.97
N ASN A 150 0.70 -13.25 0.16
CA ASN A 150 1.93 -12.64 0.68
C ASN A 150 1.69 -11.32 1.44
N PRO A 151 0.92 -10.34 0.91
CA PRO A 151 0.52 -9.16 1.68
C PRO A 151 -0.37 -9.50 2.87
N GLN A 152 -1.23 -10.51 2.76
CA GLN A 152 -2.08 -10.99 3.86
C GLN A 152 -1.23 -11.49 5.03
N PHE A 153 -0.27 -12.38 4.78
CA PHE A 153 0.66 -12.88 5.80
C PHE A 153 1.51 -11.76 6.40
N THR A 154 2.00 -10.85 5.57
CA THR A 154 2.74 -9.66 6.00
C THR A 154 1.90 -8.83 6.98
N GLY A 155 0.63 -8.58 6.67
CA GLY A 155 -0.30 -7.82 7.52
C GLY A 155 -0.51 -8.48 8.89
N ILE A 156 -0.78 -9.79 8.92
CA ILE A 156 -1.02 -10.57 10.15
C ILE A 156 0.22 -10.57 11.05
N ILE A 157 1.41 -10.83 10.47
CA ILE A 157 2.66 -10.89 11.23
C ILE A 157 3.03 -9.50 11.77
N THR A 158 2.81 -8.44 10.99
CA THR A 158 3.04 -7.06 11.43
C THR A 158 2.08 -6.68 12.56
N ALA A 159 0.80 -7.03 12.46
CA ALA A 159 -0.19 -6.84 13.53
C ALA A 159 0.21 -7.53 14.83
N SER A 160 0.96 -8.63 14.74
CA SER A 160 1.51 -9.37 15.89
C SER A 160 2.79 -8.75 16.47
N GLY A 161 3.24 -7.57 15.99
CA GLY A 161 4.43 -6.88 16.50
C GLY A 161 5.75 -7.39 15.91
N ASN A 162 5.74 -8.14 14.83
CA ASN A 162 6.94 -8.65 14.17
C ASN A 162 7.06 -8.17 12.72
N SER A 163 7.66 -7.00 12.53
CA SER A 163 7.91 -6.46 11.19
C SER A 163 9.20 -6.97 10.54
N LYS A 164 10.15 -7.49 11.33
CA LYS A 164 11.44 -7.96 10.84
C LYS A 164 11.31 -9.22 9.98
N LEU A 165 10.34 -10.07 10.29
CA LEU A 165 10.14 -11.31 9.56
C LEU A 165 9.61 -11.08 8.14
N PRO A 166 8.50 -10.31 7.93
CA PRO A 166 8.07 -9.96 6.59
C PRO A 166 9.15 -9.26 5.76
N PHE A 167 9.92 -8.34 6.37
CA PHE A 167 11.04 -7.69 5.70
C PHE A 167 12.05 -8.72 5.15
N LYS A 168 12.49 -9.68 5.96
CA LYS A 168 13.44 -10.71 5.52
C LYS A 168 12.88 -11.60 4.42
N VAL A 169 11.62 -12.01 4.56
CA VAL A 169 10.97 -12.90 3.58
C VAL A 169 10.80 -12.18 2.24
N ASN A 170 10.35 -10.92 2.25
CA ASN A 170 10.21 -10.13 1.02
C ASN A 170 11.58 -9.81 0.38
N THR A 171 12.64 -9.59 1.20
CA THR A 171 14.02 -9.44 0.68
C THR A 171 14.48 -10.68 -0.08
N ILE A 172 14.22 -11.87 0.46
CA ILE A 172 14.54 -13.13 -0.24
C ILE A 172 13.78 -13.20 -1.56
N GLY A 173 12.50 -12.85 -1.58
CA GLY A 173 11.70 -12.81 -2.80
C GLY A 173 12.27 -11.85 -3.86
N LEU A 174 12.70 -10.66 -3.45
CA LEU A 174 13.35 -9.70 -4.35
C LEU A 174 14.66 -10.26 -4.94
N ILE A 175 15.51 -10.85 -4.11
CA ILE A 175 16.79 -11.43 -4.58
C ILE A 175 16.51 -12.55 -5.60
N ILE A 176 15.54 -13.42 -5.31
CA ILE A 176 15.15 -14.50 -6.24
C ILE A 176 14.67 -13.91 -7.57
N ASN A 177 13.83 -12.88 -7.55
CA ASN A 177 13.33 -12.25 -8.77
C ASN A 177 14.47 -11.59 -9.57
N ILE A 178 15.34 -10.80 -8.95
CA ILE A 178 16.52 -10.17 -9.60
C ILE A 178 17.37 -11.20 -10.33
N VAL A 179 17.51 -12.39 -9.77
CA VAL A 179 18.30 -13.48 -10.38
C VAL A 179 17.52 -14.20 -11.47
N LEU A 180 16.24 -14.48 -11.26
CA LEU A 180 15.41 -15.23 -12.21
C LEU A 180 15.03 -14.42 -13.45
N ASP A 181 14.83 -13.10 -13.33
CA ASP A 181 14.43 -12.25 -14.46
C ASP A 181 15.41 -12.37 -15.64
N PRO A 182 16.71 -12.05 -15.53
CA PRO A 182 17.61 -12.15 -16.66
C PRO A 182 17.78 -13.59 -17.17
N VAL A 183 17.70 -14.58 -16.27
CA VAL A 183 17.81 -16.00 -16.65
C VAL A 183 16.65 -16.43 -17.52
N MET A 184 15.42 -16.05 -17.18
CA MET A 184 14.23 -16.47 -17.91
C MET A 184 13.89 -15.54 -19.10
N ILE A 185 14.18 -14.24 -18.98
CA ILE A 185 13.92 -13.28 -20.06
C ILE A 185 14.87 -13.52 -21.22
N PHE A 186 16.18 -13.60 -20.95
CA PHE A 186 17.22 -13.66 -22.00
C PHE A 186 17.75 -15.08 -22.28
N GLY A 187 17.35 -16.06 -21.47
CA GLY A 187 17.77 -17.45 -21.69
C GLY A 187 19.22 -17.71 -21.27
N ILE A 188 19.56 -17.48 -20.01
CA ILE A 188 20.91 -17.73 -19.51
C ILE A 188 21.00 -19.17 -18.97
N GLY A 189 22.06 -19.88 -19.32
CA GLY A 189 22.31 -21.27 -18.91
C GLY A 189 21.40 -22.27 -19.64
N PRO A 190 20.71 -23.20 -18.95
CA PRO A 190 19.91 -24.24 -19.58
C PRO A 190 18.53 -23.75 -20.07
N PHE A 191 18.19 -22.50 -19.79
CA PHE A 191 16.86 -21.94 -20.12
C PHE A 191 16.88 -21.27 -21.50
N LYS A 192 15.80 -21.46 -22.29
CA LYS A 192 15.59 -20.72 -23.53
C LYS A 192 15.09 -19.31 -23.20
N ALA A 193 15.45 -18.34 -24.04
CA ALA A 193 14.92 -16.98 -23.94
C ALA A 193 13.39 -16.97 -24.09
N MET A 194 12.69 -16.45 -23.09
CA MET A 194 11.22 -16.45 -23.03
C MET A 194 10.63 -15.03 -23.13
N GLY A 195 11.48 -13.99 -23.15
CA GLY A 195 11.05 -12.59 -23.22
C GLY A 195 10.02 -12.23 -22.13
N VAL A 196 8.89 -11.65 -22.53
CA VAL A 196 7.79 -11.24 -21.64
C VAL A 196 7.23 -12.40 -20.80
N LYS A 197 7.15 -13.61 -21.37
CA LYS A 197 6.73 -14.80 -20.61
C LYS A 197 7.72 -15.16 -19.52
N GLY A 198 9.02 -14.98 -19.80
CA GLY A 198 10.10 -15.21 -18.83
C GLY A 198 9.97 -14.31 -17.60
N ALA A 199 9.70 -13.02 -17.81
CA ALA A 199 9.43 -12.07 -16.73
C ALA A 199 8.21 -12.50 -15.88
N ALA A 200 7.12 -12.90 -16.53
CA ALA A 200 5.93 -13.39 -15.82
C ALA A 200 6.23 -14.63 -14.95
N PHE A 201 6.97 -15.61 -15.49
CA PHE A 201 7.37 -16.80 -14.74
C PHE A 201 8.31 -16.47 -13.58
N ALA A 202 9.31 -15.60 -13.78
CA ALA A 202 10.23 -15.19 -12.71
C ALA A 202 9.47 -14.50 -11.56
N THR A 203 8.54 -13.61 -11.88
CA THR A 203 7.65 -12.96 -10.90
C THR A 203 6.82 -13.98 -10.13
N VAL A 204 6.14 -14.89 -10.83
CA VAL A 204 5.28 -15.91 -10.19
C VAL A 204 6.10 -16.85 -9.31
N LEU A 205 7.24 -17.35 -9.80
CA LEU A 205 8.10 -18.24 -9.01
C LEU A 205 8.63 -17.56 -7.75
N SER A 206 9.03 -16.29 -7.83
CA SER A 206 9.47 -15.51 -6.68
C SER A 206 8.34 -15.37 -5.65
N GLN A 207 7.10 -15.07 -6.10
CA GLN A 207 5.94 -14.97 -5.22
C GLN A 207 5.58 -16.32 -4.59
N VAL A 208 5.68 -17.42 -5.32
CA VAL A 208 5.48 -18.79 -4.79
C VAL A 208 6.50 -19.09 -3.70
N MET A 209 7.79 -18.80 -3.91
CA MET A 209 8.82 -19.02 -2.91
C MET A 209 8.57 -18.20 -1.63
N VAL A 210 8.16 -16.94 -1.75
CA VAL A 210 7.77 -16.10 -0.62
C VAL A 210 6.59 -16.73 0.13
N THR A 211 5.56 -17.19 -0.59
CA THR A 211 4.39 -17.85 0.01
C THR A 211 4.79 -19.11 0.77
N LEU A 212 5.64 -19.95 0.19
CA LEU A 212 6.12 -21.20 0.85
C LEU A 212 6.88 -20.88 2.13
N ILE A 213 7.73 -19.85 2.13
CA ILE A 213 8.45 -19.40 3.33
C ILE A 213 7.45 -18.91 4.38
N PHE A 214 6.43 -18.12 4.01
CA PHE A 214 5.41 -17.68 4.95
C PHE A 214 4.61 -18.86 5.52
N ILE A 215 4.17 -19.81 4.70
CA ILE A 215 3.47 -21.03 5.16
C ILE A 215 4.33 -21.81 6.16
N TYR A 216 5.61 -21.99 5.87
CA TYR A 216 6.55 -22.67 6.79
C TYR A 216 6.68 -21.91 8.11
N VAL A 217 6.75 -20.58 8.07
CA VAL A 217 6.80 -19.74 9.27
C VAL A 217 5.51 -19.87 10.08
N PHE A 218 4.34 -19.78 9.44
CA PHE A 218 3.04 -19.96 10.09
C PHE A 218 2.93 -21.34 10.75
N TYR A 219 3.38 -22.39 10.06
CA TYR A 219 3.44 -23.72 10.63
C TYR A 219 4.31 -23.77 11.90
N LYS A 220 5.49 -23.15 11.87
CA LYS A 220 6.37 -23.04 13.06
C LYS A 220 5.79 -22.19 14.19
N MET A 221 4.93 -21.22 13.87
CA MET A 221 4.22 -20.41 14.85
C MET A 221 3.03 -21.14 15.50
N GLY A 222 2.74 -22.36 15.05
CA GLY A 222 1.63 -23.17 15.57
C GLY A 222 0.32 -23.00 14.79
N TYR A 223 0.28 -22.12 13.80
CA TYR A 223 -0.90 -21.94 12.93
C TYR A 223 -0.94 -23.03 11.87
N ARG A 224 -1.53 -24.18 12.20
CA ARG A 224 -1.69 -25.30 11.26
C ARG A 224 -3.00 -25.14 10.50
N ILE A 225 -2.92 -24.97 9.18
CA ILE A 225 -4.09 -25.04 8.29
C ILE A 225 -4.44 -26.53 8.14
N ASN A 226 -5.38 -27.02 8.95
CA ASN A 226 -5.90 -28.38 8.91
C ASN A 226 -7.43 -28.38 9.00
N ARG A 227 -8.06 -29.57 8.98
CA ARG A 227 -9.54 -29.66 9.12
C ARG A 227 -10.08 -28.97 10.38
N LYS A 228 -9.30 -28.87 11.46
CA LYS A 228 -9.69 -28.15 12.68
C LYS A 228 -9.72 -26.63 12.46
N SER A 229 -9.00 -26.10 11.46
CA SER A 229 -9.02 -24.68 11.11
C SER A 229 -10.40 -24.21 10.64
N PHE A 230 -11.21 -25.10 10.06
CA PHE A 230 -12.61 -24.80 9.70
C PHE A 230 -13.49 -24.47 10.92
N LYS A 231 -13.11 -24.95 12.13
CA LYS A 231 -13.80 -24.59 13.38
C LYS A 231 -13.64 -23.10 13.71
N TYR A 232 -12.59 -22.45 13.21
CA TYR A 232 -12.32 -21.02 13.42
C TYR A 232 -12.97 -20.14 12.37
N LEU A 233 -13.69 -20.68 11.39
CA LEU A 233 -14.42 -19.89 10.40
C LEU A 233 -15.73 -19.40 11.01
N GLU A 234 -15.74 -18.14 11.41
CA GLU A 234 -16.88 -17.54 12.07
C GLU A 234 -17.48 -16.42 11.21
N LYS A 235 -18.81 -16.49 11.00
CA LYS A 235 -19.55 -15.54 10.19
C LYS A 235 -19.45 -14.10 10.73
N ASN A 236 -19.42 -13.94 12.04
CA ASN A 236 -19.35 -12.62 12.67
C ASN A 236 -17.97 -11.99 12.41
N SER A 237 -16.90 -12.75 12.62
CA SER A 237 -15.53 -12.29 12.33
C SER A 237 -15.33 -11.99 10.85
N ALA A 238 -15.93 -12.76 9.94
CA ALA A 238 -15.92 -12.47 8.51
C ALA A 238 -16.61 -11.13 8.19
N LYS A 239 -17.77 -10.86 8.81
CA LYS A 239 -18.46 -9.57 8.67
C LYS A 239 -17.63 -8.39 9.17
N GLU A 240 -16.95 -8.56 10.30
CA GLU A 240 -16.06 -7.53 10.86
C GLU A 240 -14.86 -7.27 9.94
N ILE A 241 -14.21 -8.32 9.43
CA ILE A 241 -13.12 -8.20 8.45
C ILE A 241 -13.58 -7.41 7.23
N ILE A 242 -14.75 -7.74 6.66
CA ILE A 242 -15.34 -7.01 5.53
C ILE A 242 -15.62 -5.55 5.90
N LYS A 243 -16.23 -5.31 7.07
CA LYS A 243 -16.57 -3.97 7.56
C LYS A 243 -15.33 -3.08 7.69
N TRP A 244 -14.23 -3.63 8.20
CA TRP A 244 -12.99 -2.87 8.37
C TRP A 244 -12.19 -2.74 7.07
N GLY A 245 -12.20 -3.75 6.21
CA GLY A 245 -11.36 -3.77 5.01
C GLY A 245 -11.98 -3.16 3.78
N THR A 246 -13.31 -3.28 3.59
CA THR A 246 -13.99 -2.74 2.40
C THR A 246 -13.79 -1.24 2.20
N PRO A 247 -13.85 -0.38 3.23
CA PRO A 247 -13.60 1.04 3.03
C PRO A 247 -12.21 1.33 2.46
N SER A 248 -11.18 0.64 2.96
CA SER A 248 -9.80 0.78 2.47
C SER A 248 -9.66 0.28 1.02
N ALA A 249 -10.25 -0.86 0.69
CA ALA A 249 -10.24 -1.40 -0.67
C ALA A 249 -10.94 -0.46 -1.66
N THR A 250 -12.13 0.04 -1.32
CA THR A 250 -12.88 1.00 -2.14
C THR A 250 -12.09 2.29 -2.33
N GLN A 251 -11.46 2.81 -1.28
CA GLN A 251 -10.60 3.99 -1.36
C GLN A 251 -9.46 3.79 -2.36
N ASN A 252 -8.77 2.64 -2.32
CA ASN A 252 -7.67 2.33 -3.25
C ASN A 252 -8.14 2.19 -4.70
N CYS A 253 -9.29 1.52 -4.93
CA CYS A 253 -9.88 1.41 -6.27
C CYS A 253 -10.25 2.80 -6.83
N LEU A 254 -10.92 3.62 -6.04
CA LEU A 254 -11.33 4.96 -6.46
C LEU A 254 -10.15 5.92 -6.63
N PHE A 255 -9.12 5.79 -5.80
CA PHE A 255 -7.87 6.54 -5.99
C PHE A 255 -7.27 6.27 -7.37
N SER A 256 -7.20 5.01 -7.77
CA SER A 256 -6.70 4.60 -9.09
C SER A 256 -7.52 5.16 -10.23
N PHE A 257 -8.84 5.12 -10.08
CA PHE A 257 -9.78 5.67 -11.06
C PHE A 257 -9.61 7.19 -11.21
N PHE A 258 -9.56 7.93 -10.10
CA PHE A 258 -9.35 9.38 -10.15
C PHE A 258 -7.95 9.77 -10.66
N ALA A 259 -6.91 9.00 -10.34
CA ALA A 259 -5.57 9.20 -10.88
C ALA A 259 -5.54 9.04 -12.42
N MET A 260 -6.30 8.09 -12.96
CA MET A 260 -6.46 7.92 -14.40
C MET A 260 -7.18 9.12 -15.04
N LEU A 261 -8.22 9.66 -14.41
CA LEU A 261 -8.91 10.86 -14.90
C LEU A 261 -8.00 12.09 -14.90
N ILE A 262 -7.21 12.28 -13.84
CA ILE A 262 -6.20 13.37 -13.78
C ILE A 262 -5.16 13.18 -14.87
N GLY A 263 -4.67 11.97 -15.10
CA GLY A 263 -3.73 11.67 -16.20
C GLY A 263 -4.31 12.01 -17.58
N ARG A 264 -5.60 11.77 -17.81
CA ARG A 264 -6.29 12.14 -19.04
C ARG A 264 -6.36 13.67 -19.22
N ILE A 265 -6.66 14.40 -18.14
CA ILE A 265 -6.68 15.87 -18.18
C ILE A 265 -5.28 16.38 -18.53
N ILE A 266 -4.23 15.88 -17.92
CA ILE A 266 -2.84 16.29 -18.19
C ILE A 266 -2.45 16.01 -19.65
N ALA A 267 -2.96 14.93 -20.25
CA ALA A 267 -2.67 14.57 -21.63
C ALA A 267 -3.12 15.62 -22.65
N GLU A 268 -4.03 16.52 -22.30
CA GLU A 268 -4.47 17.62 -23.16
C GLU A 268 -3.36 18.66 -23.42
N TRP A 269 -2.34 18.74 -22.53
CA TRP A 269 -1.16 19.61 -22.68
C TRP A 269 0.03 18.95 -23.37
N GLY A 270 -0.12 17.73 -23.89
CA GLY A 270 0.91 17.03 -24.65
C GLY A 270 1.74 16.03 -23.86
N ALA A 271 2.82 15.54 -24.48
CA ALA A 271 3.62 14.45 -23.96
C ALA A 271 4.53 14.87 -22.78
N THR A 272 5.06 16.08 -22.79
CA THR A 272 5.98 16.59 -21.76
C THR A 272 5.36 16.58 -20.37
N PRO A 273 4.16 17.16 -20.11
CA PRO A 273 3.52 17.08 -18.80
C PRO A 273 3.21 15.65 -18.32
N ILE A 274 2.91 14.73 -19.24
CA ILE A 274 2.70 13.31 -18.89
C ILE A 274 4.01 12.71 -18.36
N ALA A 275 5.13 12.97 -19.05
CA ALA A 275 6.44 12.50 -18.62
C ALA A 275 6.83 13.10 -17.27
N VAL A 276 6.62 14.42 -17.09
CA VAL A 276 6.83 15.13 -15.82
C VAL A 276 6.01 14.50 -14.69
N GLN A 277 4.70 14.31 -14.89
CA GLN A 277 3.83 13.67 -13.91
C GLN A 277 4.32 12.27 -13.53
N LYS A 278 4.74 11.46 -14.51
CA LYS A 278 5.18 10.10 -14.28
C LYS A 278 6.49 10.03 -13.49
N VAL A 279 7.49 10.81 -13.88
CA VAL A 279 8.78 10.87 -13.18
C VAL A 279 8.63 11.52 -11.80
N GLY A 280 7.91 12.64 -11.74
CA GLY A 280 7.68 13.36 -10.49
C GLY A 280 6.93 12.52 -9.46
N SER A 281 5.90 11.77 -9.86
CA SER A 281 5.19 10.85 -8.96
C SER A 281 6.09 9.70 -8.45
N GLN A 282 7.06 9.27 -9.26
CA GLN A 282 8.03 8.26 -8.83
C GLN A 282 9.00 8.83 -7.78
N ILE A 283 9.45 10.08 -7.94
CA ILE A 283 10.27 10.78 -6.94
C ILE A 283 9.47 10.97 -5.64
N GLU A 284 8.23 11.43 -5.74
CA GLU A 284 7.33 11.63 -4.60
C GLU A 284 7.02 10.32 -3.86
N SER A 285 7.04 9.18 -4.56
CA SER A 285 6.71 7.87 -3.97
C SER A 285 7.57 7.51 -2.76
N ILE A 286 8.80 7.99 -2.69
CA ILE A 286 9.72 7.77 -1.56
C ILE A 286 9.10 8.31 -0.26
N SER A 287 8.49 9.50 -0.30
CA SER A 287 7.90 10.11 0.89
C SER A 287 6.59 9.44 1.31
N TRP A 288 5.67 9.16 0.39
CA TRP A 288 4.41 8.51 0.77
C TRP A 288 4.58 7.04 1.16
N MET A 289 5.52 6.29 0.55
CA MET A 289 5.84 4.94 0.99
C MET A 289 6.45 4.92 2.40
N THR A 290 7.26 5.92 2.72
CA THR A 290 7.81 6.07 4.08
C THR A 290 6.69 6.40 5.08
N ALA A 291 5.78 7.30 4.74
CA ALA A 291 4.61 7.59 5.57
C ALA A 291 3.70 6.37 5.76
N ASP A 292 3.50 5.54 4.72
CA ASP A 292 2.74 4.28 4.81
C ASP A 292 3.40 3.27 5.75
N GLY A 293 4.72 3.20 5.77
CA GLY A 293 5.45 2.39 6.74
C GLY A 293 5.19 2.82 8.19
N PHE A 294 5.15 4.12 8.49
CA PHE A 294 4.76 4.63 9.79
C PHE A 294 3.27 4.35 10.09
N SER A 295 2.40 4.50 9.11
CA SER A 295 0.97 4.19 9.19
C SER A 295 0.73 2.73 9.57
N ALA A 296 1.39 1.79 8.90
CA ALA A 296 1.25 0.35 9.17
C ALA A 296 1.78 -0.02 10.57
N ALA A 297 2.90 0.58 11.01
CA ALA A 297 3.41 0.40 12.36
C ALA A 297 2.46 0.96 13.42
N LEU A 298 1.91 2.14 13.17
CA LEU A 298 0.96 2.79 14.06
C LEU A 298 -0.36 2.00 14.13
N THR A 299 -0.83 1.43 13.03
CA THR A 299 -2.02 0.55 13.00
C THR A 299 -1.86 -0.61 13.98
N ALA A 300 -0.73 -1.30 13.95
CA ALA A 300 -0.46 -2.42 14.86
C ALA A 300 -0.31 -1.95 16.31
N PHE A 301 0.43 -0.86 16.55
CA PHE A 301 0.64 -0.28 17.86
C PHE A 301 -0.67 0.20 18.50
N VAL A 302 -1.45 1.00 17.78
CA VAL A 302 -2.74 1.52 18.23
C VAL A 302 -3.72 0.37 18.44
N GLY A 303 -3.79 -0.61 17.53
CA GLY A 303 -4.70 -1.75 17.66
C GLY A 303 -4.44 -2.55 18.94
N GLN A 304 -3.18 -2.88 19.25
CA GLN A 304 -2.86 -3.63 20.46
C GLN A 304 -3.11 -2.79 21.74
N ASN A 305 -2.73 -1.53 21.77
CA ASN A 305 -2.95 -0.67 22.94
C ASN A 305 -4.45 -0.35 23.14
N TYR A 306 -5.20 -0.13 22.06
CA TYR A 306 -6.65 0.05 22.11
C TYR A 306 -7.35 -1.21 22.62
N GLY A 307 -6.97 -2.39 22.10
CA GLY A 307 -7.48 -3.67 22.59
C GLY A 307 -7.17 -3.92 24.07
N ALA A 308 -6.01 -3.47 24.54
CA ALA A 308 -5.60 -3.55 25.94
C ALA A 308 -6.23 -2.49 26.86
N GLY A 309 -7.04 -1.56 26.35
CA GLY A 309 -7.62 -0.45 27.11
C GLY A 309 -6.61 0.65 27.48
N GLN A 310 -5.40 0.63 26.90
CA GLN A 310 -4.34 1.59 27.21
C GLN A 310 -4.45 2.88 26.36
N TYR A 311 -5.51 3.64 26.58
CA TYR A 311 -5.86 4.80 25.75
C TYR A 311 -4.82 5.93 25.81
N GLU A 312 -4.14 6.13 26.96
CA GLU A 312 -3.06 7.12 27.04
C GLU A 312 -1.84 6.73 26.19
N ARG A 313 -1.51 5.44 26.13
CA ARG A 313 -0.46 4.98 25.23
C ARG A 313 -0.85 5.15 23.76
N VAL A 314 -2.12 4.99 23.41
CA VAL A 314 -2.62 5.29 22.05
C VAL A 314 -2.39 6.76 21.70
N LYS A 315 -2.76 7.69 22.61
CA LYS A 315 -2.54 9.14 22.42
C LYS A 315 -1.05 9.47 22.23
N GLU A 316 -0.22 8.95 23.14
CA GLU A 316 1.22 9.22 23.11
C GLU A 316 1.88 8.63 21.87
N GLY A 317 1.54 7.39 21.51
CA GLY A 317 2.02 6.73 20.30
C GLY A 317 1.61 7.48 19.03
N TYR A 318 0.37 7.94 18.95
CA TYR A 318 -0.11 8.77 17.86
C TYR A 318 0.70 10.08 17.77
N LYS A 319 0.86 10.83 18.87
CA LYS A 319 1.62 12.07 18.89
C LYS A 319 3.07 11.87 18.44
N LYS A 320 3.75 10.83 18.96
CA LYS A 320 5.14 10.53 18.61
C LYS A 320 5.28 10.13 17.13
N THR A 321 4.35 9.33 16.62
CA THR A 321 4.40 8.95 15.19
C THR A 321 4.06 10.14 14.30
N LEU A 322 3.13 10.99 14.70
CA LEU A 322 2.78 12.21 13.97
C LEU A 322 3.99 13.16 13.89
N MET A 323 4.74 13.31 15.00
CA MET A 323 5.99 14.09 15.03
C MET A 323 7.04 13.51 14.07
N LEU A 324 7.27 12.19 14.08
CA LEU A 324 8.20 11.54 13.16
C LEU A 324 7.79 11.75 11.70
N SER A 325 6.51 11.57 11.42
CA SER A 325 5.93 11.77 10.10
C SER A 325 6.00 13.22 9.63
N SER A 326 5.82 14.19 10.56
CA SER A 326 5.99 15.62 10.27
C SER A 326 7.45 15.97 9.93
N ILE A 327 8.42 15.44 10.68
CA ILE A 327 9.85 15.63 10.40
C ILE A 327 10.18 15.11 9.00
N LEU A 328 9.69 13.92 8.67
CA LEU A 328 9.83 13.35 7.32
C LEU A 328 9.20 14.25 6.25
N GLY A 329 7.97 14.71 6.51
CA GLY A 329 7.24 15.60 5.59
C GLY A 329 7.97 16.93 5.37
N ILE A 330 8.52 17.53 6.42
CA ILE A 330 9.32 18.78 6.33
C ILE A 330 10.60 18.52 5.51
N PHE A 331 11.29 17.40 5.78
CA PHE A 331 12.47 17.03 5.00
C PHE A 331 12.12 16.83 3.52
N ALA A 332 11.05 16.07 3.22
CA ALA A 332 10.58 15.85 1.86
C ALA A 332 10.16 17.17 1.18
N THR A 333 9.45 18.04 1.90
CA THR A 333 9.10 19.40 1.42
C THR A 333 10.36 20.19 1.01
N GLY A 334 11.36 20.25 1.90
CA GLY A 334 12.62 20.94 1.60
C GLY A 334 13.34 20.34 0.38
N LEU A 335 13.43 19.01 0.34
CA LEU A 335 14.08 18.29 -0.76
C LEU A 335 13.38 18.53 -2.10
N LEU A 336 12.05 18.50 -2.16
CA LEU A 336 11.29 18.67 -3.40
C LEU A 336 11.28 20.15 -3.85
N ILE A 337 11.20 21.10 -2.93
CA ILE A 337 11.18 22.53 -3.28
C ILE A 337 12.55 23.02 -3.74
N PHE A 338 13.62 22.67 -3.01
CA PHE A 338 14.96 23.19 -3.28
C PHE A 338 15.82 22.26 -4.16
N GLY A 339 15.54 20.95 -4.16
CA GLY A 339 16.27 19.95 -4.93
C GLY A 339 15.58 19.49 -6.21
N GLY A 340 14.47 20.13 -6.62
CA GLY A 340 13.62 19.66 -7.71
C GLY A 340 14.35 19.45 -9.03
N GLU A 341 15.15 20.44 -9.47
CA GLU A 341 15.93 20.33 -10.72
C GLU A 341 16.96 19.21 -10.66
N TRP A 342 17.71 19.12 -9.55
CA TRP A 342 18.68 18.05 -9.35
C TRP A 342 18.02 16.66 -9.35
N LEU A 343 16.89 16.51 -8.65
CA LEU A 343 16.15 15.25 -8.62
C LEU A 343 15.66 14.82 -10.01
N PHE A 344 15.12 15.76 -10.80
CA PHE A 344 14.69 15.48 -12.16
C PHE A 344 15.85 15.16 -13.10
N SER A 345 16.99 15.84 -12.97
CA SER A 345 18.18 15.60 -13.80
C SER A 345 18.78 14.19 -13.62
N LEU A 346 18.44 13.49 -12.54
CA LEU A 346 18.82 12.09 -12.35
C LEU A 346 18.07 11.12 -13.29
N PHE A 347 16.94 11.55 -13.85
CA PHE A 347 16.06 10.70 -14.66
C PHE A 347 15.97 11.17 -16.12
N ILE A 348 16.09 12.46 -16.38
CA ILE A 348 15.87 13.09 -17.69
C ILE A 348 16.97 14.12 -17.94
N ASN A 349 17.44 14.20 -19.20
CA ASN A 349 18.49 15.12 -19.60
C ASN A 349 17.97 16.37 -20.35
N GLU A 350 16.68 16.44 -20.64
CA GLU A 350 16.05 17.53 -21.41
C GLU A 350 15.78 18.74 -20.51
N PRO A 351 16.43 19.91 -20.73
CA PRO A 351 16.36 21.06 -19.82
C PRO A 351 14.94 21.59 -19.61
N GLU A 352 14.10 21.55 -20.65
CA GLU A 352 12.72 22.03 -20.58
C GLU A 352 11.86 21.12 -19.68
N VAL A 353 12.04 19.78 -19.78
CA VAL A 353 11.36 18.80 -18.94
C VAL A 353 11.83 18.90 -17.49
N ILE A 354 13.14 19.13 -17.27
CA ILE A 354 13.70 19.32 -15.92
C ILE A 354 13.08 20.54 -15.26
N LYS A 355 12.96 21.67 -15.97
CA LYS A 355 12.38 22.90 -15.44
C LYS A 355 10.92 22.70 -15.05
N GLN A 356 10.10 22.15 -15.95
CA GLN A 356 8.70 21.86 -15.67
C GLN A 356 8.54 20.81 -14.56
N GLY A 357 9.46 19.85 -14.49
CA GLY A 357 9.53 18.85 -13.41
C GLY A 357 9.86 19.45 -12.05
N ALA A 358 10.74 20.45 -12.01
CA ALA A 358 11.05 21.18 -10.79
C ALA A 358 9.82 21.97 -10.29
N ASP A 359 9.06 22.59 -11.19
CA ASP A 359 7.81 23.29 -10.83
C ASP A 359 6.75 22.31 -10.30
N TYR A 360 6.61 21.14 -10.94
CA TYR A 360 5.78 20.04 -10.43
C TYR A 360 6.17 19.66 -9.01
N LEU A 361 7.45 19.34 -8.77
CA LEU A 361 7.92 18.94 -7.44
C LEU A 361 7.76 20.05 -6.40
N ARG A 362 7.93 21.31 -6.79
CA ARG A 362 7.71 22.47 -5.92
C ARG A 362 6.25 22.57 -5.49
N ILE A 363 5.30 22.44 -6.43
CA ILE A 363 3.86 22.48 -6.16
C ILE A 363 3.46 21.34 -5.21
N LEU A 364 3.90 20.13 -5.46
CA LEU A 364 3.60 18.99 -4.59
C LEU A 364 4.38 19.03 -3.27
N GLY A 365 5.57 19.64 -3.27
CA GLY A 365 6.38 19.86 -2.08
C GLY A 365 5.61 20.56 -0.97
N TYR A 366 4.79 21.56 -1.28
CA TYR A 366 3.98 22.27 -0.30
C TYR A 366 2.97 21.38 0.45
N SER A 367 2.56 20.27 -0.12
CA SER A 367 1.59 19.38 0.50
C SER A 367 2.20 18.16 1.18
N GLN A 368 3.53 17.93 1.11
CA GLN A 368 4.16 16.70 1.61
C GLN A 368 3.96 16.47 3.11
N VAL A 369 4.07 17.53 3.93
CA VAL A 369 3.79 17.43 5.37
C VAL A 369 2.36 16.93 5.59
N PHE A 370 1.39 17.53 4.93
CA PHE A 370 -0.02 17.20 5.10
C PHE A 370 -0.35 15.79 4.58
N MET A 371 0.28 15.37 3.50
CA MET A 371 0.17 14.00 2.98
C MET A 371 0.72 12.98 3.98
N CYS A 372 1.87 13.25 4.58
CA CYS A 372 2.44 12.40 5.63
C CYS A 372 1.52 12.33 6.85
N LEU A 373 0.90 13.44 7.25
CA LEU A 373 -0.08 13.50 8.34
C LEU A 373 -1.35 12.69 7.99
N GLU A 374 -1.87 12.83 6.76
CA GLU A 374 -3.01 12.06 6.25
C GLU A 374 -2.77 10.55 6.38
N ILE A 375 -1.67 10.06 5.81
CA ILE A 375 -1.35 8.63 5.76
C ILE A 375 -1.15 8.08 7.18
N THR A 376 -0.40 8.79 8.02
CA THR A 376 -0.13 8.37 9.40
C THR A 376 -1.42 8.33 10.24
N THR A 377 -2.27 9.35 10.12
CA THR A 377 -3.54 9.42 10.86
C THR A 377 -4.52 8.34 10.39
N THR A 378 -4.52 8.01 9.09
CA THR A 378 -5.28 6.87 8.56
C THR A 378 -4.91 5.57 9.28
N GLY A 379 -3.60 5.33 9.50
CA GLY A 379 -3.14 4.17 10.28
C GLY A 379 -3.66 4.15 11.72
N ALA A 380 -3.73 5.31 12.38
CA ALA A 380 -4.30 5.41 13.72
C ALA A 380 -5.80 5.07 13.74
N PHE A 381 -6.57 5.58 12.77
CA PHE A 381 -7.99 5.21 12.60
C PHE A 381 -8.17 3.71 12.37
N PHE A 382 -7.32 3.11 11.54
CA PHE A 382 -7.36 1.66 11.28
C PHE A 382 -7.10 0.88 12.56
N GLY A 383 -6.11 1.27 13.38
CA GLY A 383 -5.82 0.62 14.65
C GLY A 383 -7.01 0.59 15.61
N VAL A 384 -7.81 1.66 15.69
CA VAL A 384 -9.04 1.69 16.50
C VAL A 384 -10.26 1.05 15.80
N GLY A 385 -10.12 0.57 14.56
CA GLY A 385 -11.19 -0.06 13.80
C GLY A 385 -12.20 0.90 13.16
N LYS A 386 -11.93 2.22 13.13
CA LYS A 386 -12.79 3.24 12.49
C LYS A 386 -12.34 3.53 11.05
N THR A 387 -12.21 2.49 10.24
CA THR A 387 -11.63 2.56 8.88
C THR A 387 -12.48 3.37 7.89
N MET A 388 -13.79 3.46 8.12
CA MET A 388 -14.72 4.18 7.24
C MET A 388 -14.42 5.69 7.18
N ILE A 389 -14.01 6.30 8.30
CA ILE A 389 -13.82 7.75 8.40
C ILE A 389 -12.71 8.24 7.47
N PRO A 390 -11.47 7.73 7.58
CA PRO A 390 -10.39 8.17 6.70
C PRO A 390 -10.68 7.80 5.24
N SER A 391 -11.29 6.64 4.98
CA SER A 391 -11.59 6.21 3.61
C SER A 391 -12.59 7.12 2.92
N VAL A 392 -13.64 7.56 3.63
CA VAL A 392 -14.64 8.50 3.06
C VAL A 392 -14.01 9.87 2.82
N ILE A 393 -13.30 10.43 3.81
CA ILE A 393 -12.65 11.73 3.66
C ILE A 393 -11.65 11.70 2.49
N SER A 394 -10.75 10.72 2.46
CA SER A 394 -9.75 10.62 1.40
C SER A 394 -10.41 10.41 0.02
N THR A 395 -11.46 9.61 -0.09
CA THR A 395 -12.16 9.36 -1.35
C THR A 395 -12.85 10.64 -1.87
N ILE A 396 -13.57 11.36 -1.02
CA ILE A 396 -14.28 12.59 -1.42
C ILE A 396 -13.27 13.63 -1.92
N PHE A 397 -12.22 13.93 -1.16
CA PHE A 397 -11.26 14.96 -1.53
C PHE A 397 -10.33 14.54 -2.67
N THR A 398 -10.10 13.24 -2.87
CA THR A 398 -9.41 12.75 -4.08
C THR A 398 -10.32 12.86 -5.31
N GLY A 399 -11.61 12.59 -5.18
CA GLY A 399 -12.59 12.80 -6.26
C GLY A 399 -12.74 14.28 -6.64
N LEU A 400 -12.73 15.18 -5.66
CA LEU A 400 -12.79 16.64 -5.87
C LEU A 400 -11.57 17.21 -6.59
N ARG A 401 -10.46 16.45 -6.68
CA ARG A 401 -9.31 16.85 -7.52
C ARG A 401 -9.71 17.03 -8.98
N VAL A 402 -10.61 16.20 -9.50
CA VAL A 402 -10.99 16.21 -10.92
C VAL A 402 -11.67 17.54 -11.30
N PRO A 403 -12.79 17.93 -10.67
CA PRO A 403 -13.41 19.24 -10.96
C PRO A 403 -12.48 20.42 -10.60
N ALA A 404 -11.71 20.31 -9.51
CA ALA A 404 -10.75 21.36 -9.14
C ALA A 404 -9.64 21.52 -10.18
N ALA A 405 -9.14 20.43 -10.76
CA ALA A 405 -8.16 20.47 -11.84
C ALA A 405 -8.69 21.22 -13.06
N LEU A 406 -9.92 20.93 -13.48
CA LEU A 406 -10.55 21.62 -14.61
C LEU A 406 -10.74 23.12 -14.34
N ILE A 407 -11.17 23.49 -13.14
CA ILE A 407 -11.37 24.89 -12.75
C ILE A 407 -10.02 25.63 -12.68
N LEU A 408 -9.04 25.09 -11.98
CA LEU A 408 -7.75 25.76 -11.79
C LEU A 408 -6.97 25.87 -13.11
N ALA A 409 -7.05 24.86 -13.97
CA ALA A 409 -6.38 24.86 -15.25
C ALA A 409 -6.99 25.85 -16.23
N SER A 410 -8.32 25.98 -16.28
CA SER A 410 -9.02 26.81 -17.25
C SER A 410 -9.33 28.22 -16.73
N SER A 411 -9.95 28.33 -15.53
CA SER A 411 -10.47 29.61 -15.02
C SER A 411 -9.39 30.55 -14.48
N LEU A 412 -8.31 30.02 -13.93
CA LEU A 412 -7.18 30.81 -13.42
C LEU A 412 -6.01 30.91 -14.39
N ALA A 413 -6.15 30.38 -15.61
CA ALA A 413 -5.13 30.35 -16.65
C ALA A 413 -3.80 29.71 -16.18
N LEU A 414 -3.84 28.81 -15.19
CA LEU A 414 -2.64 28.15 -14.67
C LEU A 414 -2.18 26.97 -15.54
N GLY A 415 -2.97 26.61 -16.56
CA GLY A 415 -2.65 25.47 -17.42
C GLY A 415 -2.44 24.17 -16.62
N VAL A 416 -1.41 23.42 -16.97
CA VAL A 416 -1.09 22.13 -16.31
C VAL A 416 -0.73 22.29 -14.83
N ASP A 417 -0.16 23.41 -14.43
CA ASP A 417 0.16 23.70 -13.02
C ASP A 417 -1.10 23.73 -12.15
N GLY A 418 -2.22 24.20 -12.71
CA GLY A 418 -3.53 24.16 -12.06
C GLY A 418 -3.98 22.74 -11.72
N VAL A 419 -3.67 21.77 -12.57
CA VAL A 419 -3.94 20.36 -12.30
C VAL A 419 -3.10 19.87 -11.12
N TRP A 420 -1.82 20.19 -11.08
CA TRP A 420 -0.92 19.82 -9.98
C TRP A 420 -1.29 20.51 -8.66
N TRP A 421 -1.71 21.77 -8.71
CA TRP A 421 -2.25 22.47 -7.54
C TRP A 421 -3.51 21.78 -6.98
N SER A 422 -4.38 21.23 -7.83
CA SER A 422 -5.55 20.48 -7.35
C SER A 422 -5.16 19.26 -6.51
N ILE A 423 -4.08 18.57 -6.90
CA ILE A 423 -3.52 17.43 -6.15
C ILE A 423 -2.97 17.91 -4.80
N SER A 424 -2.14 18.96 -4.82
CA SER A 424 -1.52 19.54 -3.63
C SER A 424 -2.56 20.02 -2.62
N LEU A 425 -3.50 20.88 -3.05
CA LEU A 425 -4.56 21.43 -2.20
C LEU A 425 -5.43 20.36 -1.57
N SER A 426 -5.82 19.32 -2.35
CA SER A 426 -6.61 18.22 -1.79
C SER A 426 -5.85 17.46 -0.70
N SER A 427 -4.54 17.27 -0.85
CA SER A 427 -3.70 16.62 0.16
C SER A 427 -3.58 17.45 1.44
N VAL A 428 -3.46 18.78 1.32
CA VAL A 428 -3.49 19.71 2.46
C VAL A 428 -4.79 19.57 3.24
N VAL A 429 -5.93 19.65 2.54
CA VAL A 429 -7.25 19.58 3.18
C VAL A 429 -7.46 18.23 3.86
N LYS A 430 -7.10 17.13 3.19
CA LYS A 430 -7.21 15.78 3.77
C LYS A 430 -6.37 15.61 5.03
N GLY A 431 -5.12 16.05 5.00
CA GLY A 431 -4.22 15.98 6.14
C GLY A 431 -4.77 16.72 7.36
N ILE A 432 -5.25 17.96 7.18
CA ILE A 432 -5.84 18.75 8.24
C ILE A 432 -7.12 18.09 8.78
N LEU A 433 -8.04 17.72 7.89
CA LEU A 433 -9.34 17.17 8.29
C LEU A 433 -9.19 15.85 9.03
N LEU A 434 -8.26 14.98 8.62
CA LEU A 434 -8.06 13.70 9.29
C LEU A 434 -7.47 13.85 10.68
N VAL A 435 -6.52 14.76 10.88
CA VAL A 435 -5.98 15.06 12.23
C VAL A 435 -7.07 15.62 13.12
N ILE A 436 -7.88 16.57 12.63
CA ILE A 436 -9.01 17.12 13.36
C ILE A 436 -10.05 16.05 13.68
N ALA A 437 -10.42 15.23 12.70
CA ALA A 437 -11.39 14.15 12.88
C ALA A 437 -10.88 13.12 13.92
N PHE A 438 -9.60 12.74 13.90
CA PHE A 438 -9.04 11.82 14.87
C PHE A 438 -9.07 12.39 16.28
N TYR A 439 -8.73 13.66 16.43
CA TYR A 439 -8.79 14.35 17.71
C TYR A 439 -10.21 14.34 18.30
N PHE A 440 -11.22 14.78 17.55
CA PHE A 440 -12.58 14.90 18.05
C PHE A 440 -13.30 13.54 18.18
N MET A 441 -13.11 12.62 17.24
CA MET A 441 -13.86 11.37 17.18
C MET A 441 -13.23 10.23 17.97
N VAL A 442 -11.93 10.33 18.28
CA VAL A 442 -11.19 9.27 18.97
C VAL A 442 -10.57 9.79 20.27
N LEU A 443 -9.63 10.75 20.19
CA LEU A 443 -8.86 11.16 21.37
C LEU A 443 -9.73 11.82 22.44
N LYS A 444 -10.70 12.63 22.06
CA LYS A 444 -11.65 13.25 23.01
C LYS A 444 -12.52 12.22 23.71
N SER A 445 -12.92 11.13 23.01
CA SER A 445 -13.72 10.06 23.62
C SER A 445 -12.92 9.25 24.65
N PHE A 446 -11.59 9.12 24.48
CA PHE A 446 -10.74 8.45 25.46
C PHE A 446 -10.67 9.20 26.80
N ASN A 447 -10.70 10.53 26.77
CA ASN A 447 -10.72 11.34 28.02
C ASN A 447 -11.98 11.05 28.84
N LYS A 448 -13.13 10.86 28.18
CA LYS A 448 -14.39 10.51 28.85
C LYS A 448 -14.36 9.11 29.46
N LEU A 449 -13.82 8.12 28.68
CA LEU A 449 -13.68 6.73 29.17
C LEU A 449 -12.73 6.64 30.38
N ASN A 450 -11.63 7.37 30.36
CA ASN A 450 -10.69 7.39 31.47
C ASN A 450 -11.30 8.03 32.77
N SER A 451 -12.13 9.07 32.63
CA SER A 451 -12.83 9.68 33.76
C SER A 451 -13.87 8.75 34.38
N GLU A 452 -14.58 7.98 33.56
CA GLU A 452 -15.57 7.00 34.05
C GLU A 452 -14.89 5.82 34.77
N CYS A 453 -13.75 5.30 34.27
CA CYS A 453 -12.99 4.25 34.93
C CYS A 453 -12.36 4.72 36.26
N SER A 454 -11.91 5.96 36.37
CA SER A 454 -11.36 6.49 37.63
C SER A 454 -12.42 6.69 38.71
N CYS A 455 -13.66 7.03 38.33
CA CYS A 455 -14.78 7.11 39.25
C CYS A 455 -15.22 5.75 39.81
N VAL A 456 -15.16 4.68 39.02
CA VAL A 456 -15.50 3.32 39.47
C VAL A 456 -14.46 2.78 40.46
N ASN A 457 -13.16 3.05 40.22
CA ASN A 457 -12.07 2.62 41.12
C ASN A 457 -11.94 3.44 42.40
N SER A 458 -12.61 4.59 42.48
CA SER A 458 -12.66 5.42 43.73
C SER A 458 -13.83 5.05 44.64
N ILE A 459 -14.74 4.17 44.21
CA ILE A 459 -15.93 3.72 44.96
C ILE A 459 -15.78 2.26 45.45
N SER A 460 -14.74 1.57 45.01
CA SER A 460 -14.34 0.23 45.48
C SER A 460 -13.21 0.34 46.51
#